data_3bd4390061461cd947d7ea94a752cc15
#
_entry.id   3bd4390061461cd947d7ea94a752cc15
#
_cell.length_a   1.000
_cell.length_b   1.000
_cell.length_c   1.000
_cell.angle_alpha   90.00
_cell.angle_beta   90.00
_cell.angle_gamma   90.00
#
_symmetry.space_group_name_H-M   'P 1'
#
loop_
_entity.id
_entity.type
_entity.pdbx_description
1 polymer ?
#
loop_
_entity_poly.entity_id
_entity_poly.type
_entity_poly.pdbx_seq_one_letter_code
_entity_poly.pdbx_strand_id
1 'polypeptide(L)'
;GYTVVMGNAQKKAEVWSYEKEHYGENVLLSEGLAATNLCVSADDKNEISYDGSTDVHAAGLFDVDGASVRYSNRIHDRLYPASTTKILTALIALERGNLSDVVTVGKNADVSSFPVDASLCGLHEGDQLTLETLLYGLLLSSGNDAATAIAEYISGSEEAFVEEMNDRAKELMAVNTHFMNPHGLHDENHYTTAYDLYLIFQNCFQCHSLLFGKSQSYGQVPLWIIIHKQHFVSCFC
;
A
#
# COMPACT_ATOMS: atom_id res chain seq x y z
N GLY A 1 -32.78 -16.75 7.10
CA GLY A 1 -33.01 -15.39 7.65
C GLY A 1 -32.20 -15.13 8.90
N TYR A 2 -32.21 -16.02 9.88
CA TYR A 2 -31.55 -15.84 11.18
C TYR A 2 -30.02 -15.80 11.07
N THR A 3 -29.45 -16.69 10.28
CA THR A 3 -27.98 -16.76 10.07
C THR A 3 -27.40 -15.50 9.43
N VAL A 4 -28.12 -14.91 8.46
CA VAL A 4 -27.70 -13.65 7.79
C VAL A 4 -27.76 -12.46 8.77
N VAL A 5 -28.78 -12.41 9.62
CA VAL A 5 -28.94 -11.33 10.61
C VAL A 5 -27.84 -11.40 11.67
N MET A 6 -27.46 -12.60 12.14
CA MET A 6 -26.39 -12.79 13.11
C MET A 6 -25.03 -12.48 12.50
N GLY A 7 -24.76 -12.87 11.25
CA GLY A 7 -23.51 -12.52 10.55
C GLY A 7 -23.33 -11.02 10.40
N ASN A 8 -24.39 -10.28 10.05
CA ASN A 8 -24.32 -8.82 9.96
C ASN A 8 -24.13 -8.13 11.33
N ALA A 9 -24.73 -8.68 12.41
CA ALA A 9 -24.55 -8.14 13.75
C ALA A 9 -23.11 -8.37 14.25
N GLN A 10 -22.54 -9.53 13.99
CA GLN A 10 -21.16 -9.84 14.35
C GLN A 10 -20.18 -8.94 13.57
N LYS A 11 -20.37 -8.78 12.26
CA LYS A 11 -19.53 -7.87 11.44
C LYS A 11 -19.59 -6.43 11.95
N LYS A 12 -20.78 -5.92 12.30
CA LYS A 12 -20.92 -4.58 12.88
C LYS A 12 -20.18 -4.43 14.21
N ALA A 13 -20.20 -5.47 15.05
CA ALA A 13 -19.47 -5.45 16.32
C ALA A 13 -17.96 -5.45 16.10
N GLU A 14 -17.44 -6.22 15.13
CA GLU A 14 -16.02 -6.23 14.75
C GLU A 14 -15.58 -4.86 14.20
N VAL A 15 -16.36 -4.28 13.27
CA VAL A 15 -16.09 -2.94 12.71
C VAL A 15 -16.06 -1.88 13.82
N TRP A 16 -17.05 -1.90 14.71
CA TRP A 16 -17.11 -0.96 15.83
C TRP A 16 -15.91 -1.09 16.78
N SER A 17 -15.51 -2.33 17.11
CA SER A 17 -14.34 -2.58 17.95
C SER A 17 -13.05 -2.07 17.28
N TYR A 18 -12.89 -2.34 15.98
CA TYR A 18 -11.76 -1.86 15.19
C TYR A 18 -11.68 -0.33 15.17
N GLU A 19 -12.79 0.34 14.86
CA GLU A 19 -12.83 1.82 14.77
C GLU A 19 -12.54 2.46 16.13
N LYS A 20 -13.07 1.92 17.22
CA LYS A 20 -12.81 2.40 18.58
C LYS A 20 -11.34 2.30 18.96
N GLU A 21 -10.68 1.20 18.58
CA GLU A 21 -9.27 0.96 18.89
C GLU A 21 -8.34 1.91 18.10
N HIS A 22 -8.65 2.15 16.82
CA HIS A 22 -7.74 2.87 15.92
C HIS A 22 -8.04 4.37 15.81
N TYR A 23 -9.30 4.78 15.94
CA TYR A 23 -9.72 6.15 15.70
C TYR A 23 -10.29 6.86 16.95
N GLY A 24 -10.50 6.14 18.06
CA GLY A 24 -11.07 6.67 19.30
C GLY A 24 -12.59 6.91 19.25
N GLU A 25 -13.18 7.24 20.40
CA GLU A 25 -14.65 7.32 20.56
C GLU A 25 -15.30 8.48 19.79
N ASN A 26 -14.55 9.54 19.47
CA ASN A 26 -15.10 10.74 18.82
C ASN A 26 -15.38 10.58 17.32
N VAL A 27 -14.81 9.58 16.67
CA VAL A 27 -15.00 9.31 15.24
C VAL A 27 -16.29 8.51 14.98
N LEU A 28 -16.77 7.78 15.98
CA LEU A 28 -17.96 6.93 15.89
C LEU A 28 -19.31 7.69 15.81
N LEU A 29 -19.27 9.03 15.90
CA LEU A 29 -20.47 9.88 15.87
C LEU A 29 -20.86 10.35 14.46
N SER A 30 -20.07 10.01 13.42
CA SER A 30 -20.42 10.30 12.04
C SER A 30 -21.47 9.32 11.49
N GLU A 31 -22.24 9.75 10.50
CA GLU A 31 -23.33 8.98 9.89
C GLU A 31 -22.86 7.69 9.24
N GLY A 32 -22.84 6.58 9.98
CA GLY A 32 -22.43 5.25 9.56
C GLY A 32 -20.99 4.90 9.95
N LEU A 33 -20.70 3.60 10.02
CA LEU A 33 -19.37 3.08 10.32
C LEU A 33 -18.50 3.18 9.07
N ALA A 34 -17.39 3.93 9.15
CA ALA A 34 -16.48 4.19 8.02
C ALA A 34 -15.86 2.90 7.45
N ALA A 35 -15.56 1.93 8.32
CA ALA A 35 -14.94 0.65 7.94
C ALA A 35 -15.93 -0.43 7.49
N THR A 36 -17.22 -0.11 7.25
CA THR A 36 -18.26 -1.14 6.92
C THR A 36 -17.93 -1.94 5.65
N ASN A 37 -17.25 -1.33 4.69
CA ASN A 37 -16.86 -1.94 3.41
C ASN A 37 -15.41 -2.43 3.38
N LEU A 38 -14.71 -2.38 4.52
CA LEU A 38 -13.33 -2.86 4.63
C LEU A 38 -13.30 -4.27 5.23
N CYS A 39 -12.20 -4.98 4.95
CA CYS A 39 -11.85 -6.18 5.70
C CYS A 39 -11.29 -5.73 7.05
N VAL A 40 -11.96 -6.00 8.15
CA VAL A 40 -11.51 -5.63 9.49
C VAL A 40 -11.31 -6.84 10.37
N SER A 41 -10.25 -6.83 11.16
CA SER A 41 -9.99 -7.81 12.21
C SER A 41 -9.08 -7.18 13.26
N ALA A 42 -9.54 -7.13 14.50
CA ALA A 42 -8.73 -6.71 15.64
C ALA A 42 -7.84 -7.85 16.15
N ASP A 43 -8.28 -9.10 15.98
CA ASP A 43 -7.58 -10.30 16.44
C ASP A 43 -7.09 -11.17 15.28
N ASP A 44 -6.09 -12.02 15.56
CA ASP A 44 -5.61 -13.01 14.58
C ASP A 44 -6.71 -14.01 14.23
N LYS A 45 -6.88 -14.26 12.92
CA LYS A 45 -7.86 -15.19 12.35
C LYS A 45 -7.17 -16.29 11.55
N ASN A 46 -7.64 -17.52 11.71
CA ASN A 46 -7.09 -18.72 11.09
C ASN A 46 -8.21 -19.56 10.42
N GLU A 47 -9.08 -18.91 9.60
CA GLU A 47 -10.11 -19.65 8.84
C GLU A 47 -9.47 -20.57 7.78
N ILE A 48 -8.26 -20.26 7.37
CA ILE A 48 -7.44 -21.04 6.41
C ILE A 48 -6.10 -21.33 7.10
N SER A 49 -5.63 -22.57 7.01
CA SER A 49 -4.29 -22.90 7.52
C SER A 49 -3.23 -22.32 6.58
N TYR A 50 -2.28 -21.58 7.15
CA TYR A 50 -1.08 -21.12 6.47
C TYR A 50 0.10 -22.01 6.92
N ASP A 51 0.66 -22.78 5.98
CA ASP A 51 1.81 -23.65 6.18
C ASP A 51 3.12 -23.06 5.61
N GLY A 52 3.14 -21.74 5.41
CA GLY A 52 4.28 -21.01 4.88
C GLY A 52 5.49 -20.98 5.79
N SER A 53 6.51 -20.25 5.35
CA SER A 53 7.80 -20.12 6.06
C SER A 53 7.64 -19.63 7.49
N THR A 54 8.39 -20.22 8.42
CA THR A 54 8.51 -19.74 9.82
C THR A 54 9.17 -18.37 9.95
N ASP A 55 9.72 -17.84 8.87
CA ASP A 55 10.39 -16.52 8.80
C ASP A 55 9.41 -15.37 8.51
N VAL A 56 8.10 -15.67 8.39
CA VAL A 56 7.06 -14.65 8.26
C VAL A 56 6.88 -13.90 9.58
N HIS A 57 6.93 -12.57 9.52
CA HIS A 57 6.70 -11.72 10.68
C HIS A 57 5.22 -11.35 10.82
N ALA A 58 4.59 -10.96 9.74
CA ALA A 58 3.15 -10.69 9.66
C ALA A 58 2.58 -11.20 8.33
N ALA A 59 1.34 -11.67 8.34
CA ALA A 59 0.65 -12.10 7.13
C ALA A 59 -0.85 -11.90 7.24
N GLY A 60 -1.49 -11.49 6.14
CA GLY A 60 -2.94 -11.34 6.04
C GLY A 60 -3.47 -11.84 4.71
N LEU A 61 -4.65 -12.45 4.75
CA LEU A 61 -5.44 -12.79 3.58
C LEU A 61 -6.78 -12.06 3.64
N PHE A 62 -7.01 -11.19 2.69
CA PHE A 62 -8.15 -10.30 2.62
C PHE A 62 -9.04 -10.66 1.42
N ASP A 63 -10.29 -10.99 1.70
CA ASP A 63 -11.34 -11.14 0.69
C ASP A 63 -11.98 -9.77 0.46
N VAL A 64 -11.47 -9.05 -0.53
CA VAL A 64 -11.87 -7.66 -0.82
C VAL A 64 -13.34 -7.57 -1.20
N ASP A 65 -13.84 -8.52 -2.02
CA ASP A 65 -15.24 -8.53 -2.48
C ASP A 65 -16.20 -8.88 -1.34
N GLY A 66 -15.81 -9.84 -0.51
CA GLY A 66 -16.59 -10.25 0.67
C GLY A 66 -16.39 -9.34 1.88
N ALA A 67 -15.50 -8.35 1.80
CA ALA A 67 -15.08 -7.47 2.88
C ALA A 67 -14.82 -8.25 4.18
N SER A 68 -13.97 -9.30 4.09
CA SER A 68 -13.67 -10.19 5.22
C SER A 68 -12.20 -10.57 5.29
N VAL A 69 -11.68 -10.69 6.50
CA VAL A 69 -10.34 -11.23 6.75
C VAL A 69 -10.46 -12.74 6.90
N ARG A 70 -9.77 -13.50 6.03
CA ARG A 70 -9.79 -14.98 6.02
C ARG A 70 -8.64 -15.57 6.86
N TYR A 71 -7.53 -14.86 6.91
CA TYR A 71 -6.38 -15.19 7.72
C TYR A 71 -5.71 -13.90 8.20
N SER A 72 -5.29 -13.85 9.44
CA SER A 72 -4.46 -12.78 9.97
C SER A 72 -3.51 -13.32 11.03
N ASN A 73 -2.26 -12.87 10.94
CA ASN A 73 -1.22 -13.10 11.92
C ASN A 73 -0.41 -11.81 12.03
N ARG A 74 -0.50 -11.14 13.19
CA ARG A 74 0.25 -9.91 13.52
C ARG A 74 0.11 -8.80 12.46
N ILE A 75 -1.06 -8.67 11.82
CA ILE A 75 -1.27 -7.75 10.69
C ILE A 75 -1.18 -6.28 11.07
N HIS A 76 -1.26 -5.94 12.36
CA HIS A 76 -1.15 -4.59 12.90
C HIS A 76 0.24 -4.26 13.46
N ASP A 77 1.20 -5.19 13.44
CA ASP A 77 2.56 -4.91 13.87
C ASP A 77 3.25 -3.94 12.89
N ARG A 78 3.98 -2.96 13.44
CA ARG A 78 4.78 -2.04 12.64
C ARG A 78 6.04 -2.71 12.15
N LEU A 79 6.28 -2.64 10.85
CA LEU A 79 7.37 -3.28 10.14
C LEU A 79 7.92 -2.33 9.08
N TYR A 80 9.15 -2.55 8.67
CA TYR A 80 9.74 -1.81 7.55
C TYR A 80 9.13 -2.28 6.22
N PRO A 81 8.55 -1.37 5.42
CA PRO A 81 7.86 -1.75 4.18
C PRO A 81 8.79 -2.16 3.05
N ALA A 82 10.06 -1.73 3.08
CA ALA A 82 10.98 -1.88 1.96
C ALA A 82 10.31 -1.40 0.63
N SER A 83 10.53 -2.11 -0.47
CA SER A 83 10.01 -1.72 -1.79
C SER A 83 8.49 -1.73 -1.94
N THR A 84 7.71 -2.23 -0.97
CA THR A 84 6.24 -2.06 -1.03
C THR A 84 5.81 -0.61 -0.84
N THR A 85 6.67 0.26 -0.33
CA THR A 85 6.52 1.72 -0.36
C THR A 85 6.13 2.22 -1.75
N LYS A 86 6.70 1.64 -2.82
CA LYS A 86 6.49 2.03 -4.21
C LYS A 86 5.05 1.85 -4.70
N ILE A 87 4.25 1.08 -3.98
CA ILE A 87 2.81 0.94 -4.27
C ILE A 87 2.10 2.26 -4.08
N LEU A 88 2.36 2.96 -2.96
CA LEU A 88 1.76 4.28 -2.72
C LEU A 88 2.36 5.34 -3.66
N THR A 89 3.66 5.27 -3.95
CA THR A 89 4.31 6.12 -4.94
C THR A 89 3.64 5.99 -6.32
N ALA A 90 3.37 4.76 -6.76
CA ALA A 90 2.66 4.50 -8.01
C ALA A 90 1.20 5.01 -7.97
N LEU A 91 0.50 4.80 -6.85
CA LEU A 91 -0.88 5.26 -6.69
C LEU A 91 -0.98 6.77 -6.86
N ILE A 92 -0.16 7.54 -6.14
CA ILE A 92 -0.14 9.01 -6.22
C ILE A 92 0.23 9.47 -7.64
N ALA A 93 1.23 8.83 -8.27
CA ALA A 93 1.61 9.14 -9.63
C ALA A 93 0.47 8.93 -10.64
N LEU A 94 -0.32 7.87 -10.46
CA LEU A 94 -1.50 7.58 -11.30
C LEU A 94 -2.66 8.54 -11.03
N GLU A 95 -2.83 9.01 -9.79
CA GLU A 95 -3.89 9.95 -9.41
C GLU A 95 -3.60 11.39 -9.87
N ARG A 96 -2.32 11.80 -9.93
CA ARG A 96 -1.91 13.18 -10.11
C ARG A 96 -1.22 13.46 -11.45
N GLY A 97 -0.53 12.47 -12.01
CA GLY A 97 0.26 12.61 -13.23
C GLY A 97 -0.51 12.24 -14.49
N ASN A 98 0.04 12.64 -15.64
CA ASN A 98 -0.41 12.16 -16.92
C ASN A 98 0.65 11.19 -17.49
N LEU A 99 0.25 9.97 -17.83
CA LEU A 99 1.15 8.89 -18.28
C LEU A 99 2.02 9.27 -19.49
N SER A 100 1.52 10.16 -20.34
CA SER A 100 2.22 10.64 -21.55
C SER A 100 3.18 11.81 -21.30
N ASP A 101 3.17 12.42 -20.11
CA ASP A 101 4.06 13.52 -19.80
C ASP A 101 5.52 13.08 -19.79
N VAL A 102 6.37 13.89 -20.40
CA VAL A 102 7.82 13.65 -20.43
C VAL A 102 8.45 14.24 -19.18
N VAL A 103 9.00 13.38 -18.35
CA VAL A 103 9.71 13.71 -17.13
C VAL A 103 11.21 13.81 -17.44
N THR A 104 11.84 14.91 -17.04
CA THR A 104 13.30 15.04 -17.09
C THR A 104 13.88 14.61 -15.75
N VAL A 105 14.79 13.63 -15.76
CA VAL A 105 15.42 13.08 -14.56
C VAL A 105 16.32 14.13 -13.92
N GLY A 106 16.04 14.43 -12.66
CA GLY A 106 16.84 15.35 -11.84
C GLY A 106 18.09 14.70 -11.27
N LYS A 107 18.96 15.52 -10.70
CA LYS A 107 20.22 15.06 -10.10
C LYS A 107 20.02 14.05 -8.97
N ASN A 108 18.98 14.22 -8.15
CA ASN A 108 18.74 13.30 -7.02
C ASN A 108 18.28 11.92 -7.48
N ALA A 109 17.69 11.83 -8.67
CA ALA A 109 17.28 10.57 -9.31
C ALA A 109 18.39 9.93 -10.17
N ASP A 110 19.57 10.55 -10.26
CA ASP A 110 20.74 9.95 -10.94
C ASP A 110 21.24 8.73 -10.17
N VAL A 111 21.63 7.68 -10.88
CA VAL A 111 22.15 6.43 -10.28
C VAL A 111 23.26 6.64 -9.26
N SER A 112 24.08 7.69 -9.42
CA SER A 112 25.17 8.03 -8.50
C SER A 112 24.70 8.55 -7.14
N SER A 113 23.42 8.90 -7.01
CA SER A 113 22.81 9.40 -5.75
C SER A 113 22.41 8.28 -4.80
N PHE A 114 22.46 7.02 -5.25
CA PHE A 114 22.00 5.87 -4.47
C PHE A 114 23.13 4.95 -4.02
N PRO A 115 22.90 4.16 -2.93
CA PRO A 115 23.84 3.11 -2.54
C PRO A 115 24.06 2.07 -3.65
N VAL A 116 25.26 1.45 -3.67
CA VAL A 116 25.66 0.51 -4.73
C VAL A 116 24.76 -0.73 -4.82
N ASP A 117 24.15 -1.13 -3.70
CA ASP A 117 23.23 -2.27 -3.58
C ASP A 117 21.76 -1.90 -3.77
N ALA A 118 21.45 -0.65 -4.10
CA ALA A 118 20.09 -0.22 -4.37
C ALA A 118 19.57 -0.80 -5.70
N SER A 119 18.30 -1.13 -5.75
CA SER A 119 17.62 -1.50 -7.00
C SER A 119 17.40 -0.25 -7.84
N LEU A 120 17.93 -0.21 -9.05
CA LEU A 120 17.93 0.96 -9.94
C LEU A 120 17.52 0.56 -11.36
N CYS A 121 16.90 1.49 -12.08
CA CYS A 121 16.64 1.39 -13.53
C CYS A 121 17.84 1.81 -14.38
N GLY A 122 18.78 2.53 -13.79
CA GLY A 122 19.96 3.05 -14.49
C GLY A 122 19.73 4.44 -15.08
N LEU A 123 18.94 5.30 -14.42
CA LEU A 123 18.64 6.65 -14.87
C LEU A 123 19.80 7.61 -14.60
N HIS A 124 20.04 8.53 -15.54
CA HIS A 124 21.03 9.59 -15.42
C HIS A 124 20.39 10.97 -15.45
N GLU A 125 21.02 11.95 -14.79
CA GLU A 125 20.59 13.35 -14.83
C GLU A 125 20.43 13.83 -16.29
N GLY A 126 19.25 14.39 -16.61
CA GLY A 126 18.92 14.88 -17.93
C GLY A 126 18.23 13.85 -18.85
N ASP A 127 18.12 12.59 -18.46
CA ASP A 127 17.33 11.62 -19.21
C ASP A 127 15.87 12.08 -19.29
N GLN A 128 15.22 11.78 -20.42
CA GLN A 128 13.83 12.12 -20.65
C GLN A 128 13.01 10.88 -20.93
N LEU A 129 12.08 10.58 -20.03
CA LEU A 129 11.19 9.40 -20.12
C LEU A 129 9.75 9.82 -19.85
N THR A 130 8.80 9.08 -20.40
CA THR A 130 7.39 9.28 -20.03
C THR A 130 7.13 8.79 -18.59
N LEU A 131 6.15 9.40 -17.92
CA LEU A 131 5.70 8.94 -16.60
C LEU A 131 5.32 7.45 -16.64
N GLU A 132 4.69 6.99 -17.73
CA GLU A 132 4.39 5.57 -17.93
C GLU A 132 5.66 4.70 -17.89
N THR A 133 6.73 5.12 -18.58
CA THR A 133 8.02 4.37 -18.57
C THR A 133 8.64 4.34 -17.18
N LEU A 134 8.59 5.47 -16.46
CA LEU A 134 9.07 5.53 -15.07
C LEU A 134 8.28 4.60 -14.14
N LEU A 135 6.94 4.51 -14.32
CA LEU A 135 6.09 3.58 -13.55
C LEU A 135 6.43 2.12 -13.86
N TYR A 136 6.74 1.76 -15.10
CA TYR A 136 7.27 0.42 -15.40
C TYR A 136 8.60 0.16 -14.72
N GLY A 137 9.54 1.11 -14.73
CA GLY A 137 10.79 1.01 -13.99
C GLY A 137 10.59 0.86 -12.48
N LEU A 138 9.70 1.65 -11.91
CA LEU A 138 9.31 1.60 -10.51
C LEU A 138 8.81 0.22 -10.09
N LEU A 139 7.86 -0.35 -10.85
CA LEU A 139 7.12 -1.55 -10.44
C LEU A 139 7.80 -2.85 -10.89
N LEU A 140 8.43 -2.89 -12.06
CA LEU A 140 9.03 -4.11 -12.61
C LEU A 140 10.50 -4.29 -12.18
N SER A 141 11.25 -3.19 -12.12
CA SER A 141 12.67 -3.21 -11.72
C SER A 141 12.88 -2.78 -10.28
N SER A 142 11.80 -2.38 -9.59
CA SER A 142 11.88 -1.80 -8.24
C SER A 142 12.84 -0.60 -8.16
N GLY A 143 12.91 0.22 -9.24
CA GLY A 143 13.85 1.32 -9.39
C GLY A 143 13.66 2.41 -8.35
N ASN A 144 14.68 2.66 -7.52
CA ASN A 144 14.66 3.76 -6.56
C ASN A 144 14.84 5.11 -7.27
N ASP A 145 15.67 5.14 -8.30
CA ASP A 145 15.87 6.26 -9.22
C ASP A 145 14.55 6.66 -9.90
N ALA A 146 13.79 5.69 -10.40
CA ALA A 146 12.47 5.95 -10.95
C ALA A 146 11.49 6.50 -9.90
N ALA A 147 11.55 6.02 -8.65
CA ALA A 147 10.71 6.53 -7.56
C ALA A 147 11.00 8.01 -7.26
N THR A 148 12.28 8.37 -7.15
CA THR A 148 12.70 9.76 -6.92
C THR A 148 12.36 10.67 -8.10
N ALA A 149 12.57 10.22 -9.36
CA ALA A 149 12.18 10.97 -10.54
C ALA A 149 10.66 11.25 -10.59
N ILE A 150 9.84 10.27 -10.22
CA ILE A 150 8.39 10.42 -10.11
C ILE A 150 8.04 11.43 -9.01
N ALA A 151 8.66 11.32 -7.83
CA ALA A 151 8.40 12.21 -6.70
C ALA A 151 8.72 13.68 -7.05
N GLU A 152 9.88 13.93 -7.66
CA GLU A 152 10.27 15.27 -8.10
C GLU A 152 9.32 15.82 -9.18
N TYR A 153 8.88 14.99 -10.12
CA TYR A 153 7.94 15.40 -11.15
C TYR A 153 6.55 15.77 -10.58
N ILE A 154 6.01 14.97 -9.66
CA ILE A 154 4.65 15.14 -9.11
C ILE A 154 4.59 16.32 -8.13
N SER A 155 5.55 16.46 -7.22
CA SER A 155 5.47 17.39 -6.09
C SER A 155 6.61 18.42 -6.08
N GLY A 156 7.52 18.39 -7.06
CA GLY A 156 8.63 19.34 -7.18
C GLY A 156 9.86 18.98 -6.36
N SER A 157 9.73 18.16 -5.32
CA SER A 157 10.85 17.60 -4.55
C SER A 157 10.45 16.28 -3.89
N GLU A 158 11.44 15.50 -3.46
CA GLU A 158 11.21 14.26 -2.72
C GLU A 158 10.56 14.54 -1.36
N GLU A 159 10.98 15.60 -0.66
CA GLU A 159 10.42 15.96 0.64
C GLU A 159 8.93 16.33 0.54
N ALA A 160 8.54 17.14 -0.46
CA ALA A 160 7.15 17.50 -0.68
C ALA A 160 6.30 16.28 -1.05
N PHE A 161 6.86 15.34 -1.82
CA PHE A 161 6.20 14.10 -2.16
C PHE A 161 6.01 13.18 -0.95
N VAL A 162 6.98 13.11 -0.06
CA VAL A 162 6.90 12.34 1.21
C VAL A 162 5.80 12.91 2.12
N GLU A 163 5.66 14.23 2.22
CA GLU A 163 4.54 14.85 2.94
C GLU A 163 3.21 14.41 2.33
N GLU A 164 3.09 14.45 1.01
CA GLU A 164 1.90 13.99 0.29
C GLU A 164 1.63 12.49 0.50
N MET A 165 2.67 11.64 0.49
CA MET A 165 2.52 10.21 0.80
C MET A 165 1.93 9.99 2.20
N ASN A 166 2.41 10.71 3.21
CA ASN A 166 1.92 10.60 4.57
C ASN A 166 0.49 11.10 4.72
N ASP A 167 0.13 12.17 4.04
CA ASP A 167 -1.25 12.66 4.04
C ASP A 167 -2.18 11.71 3.30
N ARG A 168 -1.75 11.18 2.14
CA ARG A 168 -2.53 10.18 1.41
C ARG A 168 -2.71 8.88 2.20
N ALA A 169 -1.70 8.43 2.92
CA ALA A 169 -1.82 7.28 3.82
C ALA A 169 -2.92 7.49 4.88
N LYS A 170 -2.97 8.67 5.52
CA LYS A 170 -4.03 9.03 6.48
C LYS A 170 -5.42 9.03 5.84
N GLU A 171 -5.56 9.62 4.64
CA GLU A 171 -6.84 9.62 3.89
C GLU A 171 -7.32 8.20 3.58
N LEU A 172 -6.39 7.26 3.32
CA LEU A 172 -6.65 5.85 3.11
C LEU A 172 -6.86 5.07 4.41
N MET A 173 -6.88 5.75 5.56
CA MET A 173 -6.97 5.18 6.91
C MET A 173 -5.77 4.29 7.30
N ALA A 174 -4.64 4.36 6.60
CA ALA A 174 -3.39 3.69 6.91
C ALA A 174 -2.63 4.46 8.02
N VAL A 175 -3.21 4.51 9.21
CA VAL A 175 -2.77 5.39 10.32
C VAL A 175 -1.56 4.88 11.11
N ASN A 176 -1.18 3.62 10.91
CA ASN A 176 0.03 3.03 11.47
C ASN A 176 1.19 3.00 10.46
N THR A 177 1.15 3.89 9.48
CA THR A 177 2.14 4.02 8.41
C THR A 177 2.80 5.38 8.46
N HIS A 178 4.10 5.41 8.22
CA HIS A 178 4.88 6.63 8.05
C HIS A 178 5.97 6.40 7.01
N PHE A 179 6.02 7.25 6.01
CA PHE A 179 6.99 7.22 4.93
C PHE A 179 8.05 8.29 5.13
N MET A 180 9.32 7.96 4.85
CA MET A 180 10.47 8.85 4.87
C MET A 180 11.06 9.09 3.48
N ASN A 181 10.70 8.26 2.50
CA ASN A 181 11.14 8.35 1.11
C ASN A 181 10.17 7.62 0.17
N PRO A 182 10.22 7.86 -1.16
CA PRO A 182 9.29 7.27 -2.12
C PRO A 182 9.65 5.84 -2.57
N HIS A 183 10.81 5.32 -2.18
CA HIS A 183 11.38 4.08 -2.72
C HIS A 183 11.49 2.93 -1.73
N GLY A 184 11.48 3.20 -0.41
CA GLY A 184 11.54 2.18 0.64
C GLY A 184 12.95 1.81 1.10
N LEU A 185 13.97 2.63 0.82
CA LEU A 185 15.25 2.51 1.51
C LEU A 185 15.06 2.71 3.00
N HIS A 186 15.86 2.00 3.78
CA HIS A 186 15.70 1.91 5.22
C HIS A 186 15.86 3.26 5.93
N ASP A 187 14.92 3.55 6.81
CA ASP A 187 14.95 4.58 7.83
C ASP A 187 14.18 4.07 9.05
N GLU A 188 14.62 4.38 10.26
CA GLU A 188 13.97 3.92 11.51
C GLU A 188 12.53 4.41 11.66
N ASN A 189 12.21 5.57 11.04
CA ASN A 189 10.88 6.15 11.03
C ASN A 189 10.05 5.76 9.81
N HIS A 190 10.56 4.90 8.92
CA HIS A 190 9.89 4.41 7.74
C HIS A 190 9.22 3.07 8.05
N TYR A 191 7.95 3.07 8.38
CA TYR A 191 7.21 1.87 8.81
C TYR A 191 5.80 1.82 8.25
N THR A 192 5.25 0.62 8.23
CA THR A 192 3.85 0.32 7.88
C THR A 192 3.39 -0.93 8.63
N THR A 193 2.15 -1.36 8.40
CA THR A 193 1.61 -2.65 8.85
C THR A 193 1.10 -3.44 7.66
N ALA A 194 0.94 -4.76 7.79
CA ALA A 194 0.33 -5.57 6.74
C ALA A 194 -1.12 -5.13 6.46
N TYR A 195 -1.83 -4.67 7.48
CA TYR A 195 -3.17 -4.14 7.35
C TYR A 195 -3.20 -2.81 6.58
N ASP A 196 -2.30 -1.89 6.91
CA ASP A 196 -2.23 -0.59 6.21
C ASP A 196 -1.84 -0.77 4.75
N LEU A 197 -0.95 -1.72 4.44
CA LEU A 197 -0.65 -2.08 3.05
C LEU A 197 -1.89 -2.60 2.31
N TYR A 198 -2.75 -3.39 2.97
CA TYR A 198 -4.02 -3.80 2.40
C TYR A 198 -4.89 -2.58 2.04
N LEU A 199 -5.02 -1.59 2.94
CA LEU A 199 -5.80 -0.38 2.68
C LEU A 199 -5.27 0.41 1.48
N ILE A 200 -3.95 0.55 1.37
CA ILE A 200 -3.30 1.21 0.23
C ILE A 200 -3.53 0.40 -1.06
N PHE A 201 -3.31 -0.89 -1.02
CA PHE A 201 -3.45 -1.78 -2.19
C PHE A 201 -4.87 -1.83 -2.72
N GLN A 202 -5.88 -1.88 -1.84
CA GLN A 202 -7.29 -1.89 -2.22
C GLN A 202 -7.65 -0.68 -3.09
N ASN A 203 -7.07 0.50 -2.79
CA ASN A 203 -7.28 1.70 -3.58
C ASN A 203 -6.58 1.64 -4.95
N CYS A 204 -5.43 0.98 -5.07
CA CYS A 204 -4.76 0.77 -6.37
C CYS A 204 -5.65 -0.02 -7.34
N PHE A 205 -6.37 -1.05 -6.89
CA PHE A 205 -7.31 -1.80 -7.73
C PHE A 205 -8.48 -0.94 -8.21
N GLN A 206 -8.98 -0.03 -7.38
CA GLN A 206 -10.04 0.90 -7.77
C GLN A 206 -9.56 1.88 -8.84
N CYS A 207 -8.35 2.46 -8.68
CA CYS A 207 -7.74 3.34 -9.68
C CYS A 207 -7.48 2.62 -11.01
N HIS A 208 -6.95 1.41 -10.98
CA HIS A 208 -6.73 0.62 -12.20
C HIS A 208 -8.03 0.41 -13.00
N SER A 209 -9.13 0.13 -12.35
CA SER A 209 -10.43 -0.05 -13.02
C SER A 209 -10.97 1.25 -13.64
N LEU A 210 -10.60 2.41 -13.10
CA LEU A 210 -10.96 3.73 -13.64
C LEU A 210 -10.10 4.11 -14.85
N LEU A 211 -8.80 3.79 -14.82
CA LEU A 211 -7.84 4.18 -15.87
C LEU A 211 -7.87 3.26 -17.10
N PHE A 212 -8.07 1.96 -16.91
CA PHE A 212 -8.00 0.96 -17.97
C PHE A 212 -9.36 0.38 -18.41
N GLY A 213 -10.47 0.90 -17.84
CA GLY A 213 -11.83 0.44 -18.12
C GLY A 213 -12.13 -0.94 -17.48
N LYS A 214 -13.41 -1.26 -17.27
CA LYS A 214 -13.89 -2.53 -16.71
C LYS A 214 -13.72 -3.72 -17.68
N SER A 215 -12.59 -3.87 -18.34
CA SER A 215 -12.43 -4.85 -19.42
C SER A 215 -12.02 -6.26 -18.95
N GLN A 216 -11.70 -6.45 -17.69
CA GLN A 216 -11.56 -7.79 -17.13
C GLN A 216 -12.16 -7.81 -15.71
N SER A 217 -13.21 -8.62 -15.54
CA SER A 217 -13.58 -9.13 -14.22
C SER A 217 -12.39 -10.00 -13.76
N TYR A 218 -11.49 -9.44 -13.00
CA TYR A 218 -10.62 -10.27 -12.17
C TYR A 218 -11.57 -11.00 -11.23
N GLY A 219 -11.74 -12.31 -11.47
CA GLY A 219 -12.53 -13.15 -10.56
C GLY A 219 -11.99 -13.00 -9.15
N GLN A 220 -12.81 -13.31 -8.15
CA GLN A 220 -12.50 -13.23 -6.72
C GLN A 220 -11.03 -13.60 -6.45
N VAL A 221 -10.15 -12.60 -6.42
CA VAL A 221 -8.72 -12.81 -6.16
C VAL A 221 -8.45 -12.36 -4.74
N PRO A 222 -8.22 -13.29 -3.83
CA PRO A 222 -7.86 -12.94 -2.45
C PRO A 222 -6.47 -12.28 -2.43
N LEU A 223 -6.36 -11.14 -1.78
CA LEU A 223 -5.09 -10.43 -1.61
C LEU A 223 -4.31 -11.01 -0.43
N TRP A 224 -3.19 -11.65 -0.72
CA TRP A 224 -2.22 -12.06 0.28
C TRP A 224 -1.16 -10.98 0.50
N ILE A 225 -1.01 -10.55 1.74
CA ILE A 225 0.07 -9.66 2.17
C ILE A 225 0.92 -10.41 3.20
N ILE A 226 2.17 -10.68 2.84
CA ILE A 226 3.11 -11.42 3.69
C ILE A 226 4.37 -10.59 3.88
N ILE A 227 4.72 -10.30 5.13
CA ILE A 227 5.93 -9.56 5.49
C ILE A 227 6.91 -10.52 6.17
N HIS A 228 8.07 -10.71 5.56
CA HIS A 228 9.13 -11.59 6.05
C HIS A 228 10.10 -10.86 7.00
N LYS A 229 10.71 -11.57 7.94
CA LYS A 229 11.67 -11.02 8.91
C LYS A 229 12.92 -10.38 8.30
N GLN A 230 13.26 -10.73 7.05
CA GLN A 230 14.46 -10.23 6.35
C GLN A 230 14.14 -9.11 5.35
N HIS A 231 13.24 -8.20 5.68
CA HIS A 231 12.87 -7.06 4.84
C HIS A 231 12.29 -7.40 3.46
N PHE A 232 11.75 -8.60 3.30
CA PHE A 232 11.11 -9.01 2.06
C PHE A 232 9.58 -8.97 2.25
N VAL A 233 8.90 -8.25 1.37
CA VAL A 233 7.43 -8.23 1.34
C VAL A 233 6.99 -8.87 0.02
N SER A 234 6.11 -9.85 0.13
CA SER A 234 5.46 -10.50 -1.01
C SER A 234 3.98 -10.14 -1.02
N CYS A 235 3.51 -9.58 -2.13
CA CYS A 235 2.09 -9.40 -2.39
C CYS A 235 1.72 -10.32 -3.55
N PHE A 236 0.74 -11.19 -3.33
CA PHE A 236 0.22 -12.10 -4.34
C PHE A 236 -1.27 -11.82 -4.55
N CYS A 237 -1.66 -11.63 -5.78
CA CYS A 237 -3.04 -11.60 -6.26
C CYS A 237 -3.42 -12.93 -6.86
#